data_5c09547da21764711b7be8468cb5a669
#
_entry.id   5c09547da21764711b7be8468cb5a669
#
_cell.length_a   1.000
_cell.length_b   1.000
_cell.length_c   1.000
_cell.angle_alpha   90.00
_cell.angle_beta   90.00
_cell.angle_gamma   90.00
#
_symmetry.space_group_name_H-M   'P 1'
#
loop_
_entity.id
_entity.type
_entity.pdbx_description
1 polymer ?
#
loop_
_entity_poly.entity_id
_entity_poly.type
_entity_poly.pdbx_seq_one_letter_code
_entity_poly.pdbx_strand_id
1 'polypeptide(L)'
;MLAAGCGHVIDPGDARIAVMGRVDRSDAHLTRIGYPGVTLRLLVEGRSLRMRATCTHNCRLAVTVDGGARTELRLPQGESWQPLLSAATDGPHAVELVALTEAWQGILGVRKFETPGGRLLPAPPWPARRLLFIGDSVTCGEAIDRGSDCAIKRDPAGGADGDRSYGMRLARALSAQAQLVCYGGRGLIRDWRGRRDVPNAPQFFDLAVVDELPRLHPGARWDHAGYQPDVVVISLGTNDFNLALPAFPDREEFVTAYVAFVRAIRARFPGAAIVLTEGAIVSDDEDPQRPQKAALRDYLAETARRLADARVTVFSSTHYPGDACNAHPTGEQHAAMARELEPVIRRAAGW
;
A
#
# COMPACT_ATOMS: atom_id res chain seq x y z
N MET A 1 41.91 25.56 2.76
CA MET A 1 40.99 25.12 3.82
C MET A 1 39.58 25.22 3.26
N LEU A 2 39.01 24.10 2.85
CA LEU A 2 37.59 24.02 2.47
C LEU A 2 36.79 24.08 3.77
N ALA A 3 36.02 25.15 3.95
CA ALA A 3 35.05 25.23 5.03
C ALA A 3 34.13 24.03 4.90
N ALA A 4 34.13 23.14 5.89
CA ALA A 4 33.11 22.11 6.01
C ALA A 4 31.77 22.83 6.19
N GLY A 5 31.04 22.98 5.08
CA GLY A 5 29.69 23.55 5.12
C GLY A 5 28.85 22.70 6.06
N CYS A 6 28.33 23.31 7.12
CA CYS A 6 27.37 22.66 8.02
C CYS A 6 26.23 22.13 7.15
N GLY A 7 26.14 20.81 7.01
CA GLY A 7 25.06 20.19 6.27
C GLY A 7 23.73 20.54 6.94
N HIS A 8 22.77 21.04 6.15
CA HIS A 8 21.42 21.25 6.70
C HIS A 8 20.80 19.90 7.01
N VAL A 9 20.60 19.61 8.29
CA VAL A 9 19.91 18.41 8.78
C VAL A 9 18.41 18.67 8.74
N ILE A 10 17.68 17.74 8.14
CA ILE A 10 16.23 17.82 7.97
C ILE A 10 15.62 16.68 8.77
N ASP A 11 14.74 17.03 9.71
CA ASP A 11 13.96 16.05 10.47
C ASP A 11 12.97 15.32 9.56
N PRO A 12 12.74 14.00 9.72
CA PRO A 12 11.79 13.25 8.91
C PRO A 12 10.34 13.69 9.13
N GLY A 13 10.05 14.41 10.21
CA GLY A 13 8.76 15.03 10.50
C GLY A 13 8.60 16.46 10.00
N ASP A 14 9.60 17.03 9.31
CA ASP A 14 9.53 18.40 8.81
C ASP A 14 8.31 18.63 7.91
N ALA A 15 7.50 19.65 8.23
CA ALA A 15 6.24 19.94 7.53
C ALA A 15 6.41 20.30 6.04
N ARG A 16 7.63 20.63 5.60
CA ARG A 16 7.97 20.89 4.19
C ARG A 16 8.10 19.59 3.37
N ILE A 17 8.22 18.44 4.02
CA ILE A 17 8.17 17.13 3.36
C ILE A 17 6.70 16.76 3.14
N ALA A 18 6.27 16.61 1.90
CA ALA A 18 4.92 16.18 1.60
C ALA A 18 4.83 14.65 1.65
N VAL A 19 3.97 14.13 2.54
CA VAL A 19 3.78 12.69 2.76
C VAL A 19 2.42 12.25 2.22
N MET A 20 2.40 11.18 1.44
CA MET A 20 1.21 10.46 1.04
C MET A 20 1.29 9.03 1.58
N GLY A 21 0.21 8.53 2.17
CA GLY A 21 0.18 7.22 2.82
C GLY A 21 0.33 7.28 4.33
N ARG A 22 0.36 6.11 4.97
CA ARG A 22 0.42 5.99 6.43
C ARG A 22 1.85 5.89 6.92
N VAL A 23 2.18 6.72 7.89
CA VAL A 23 3.48 6.71 8.57
C VAL A 23 3.27 6.71 10.08
N ASP A 24 4.15 6.04 10.80
CA ASP A 24 4.22 6.10 12.26
C ASP A 24 5.29 7.11 12.67
N ARG A 25 4.88 8.12 13.44
CA ARG A 25 5.72 9.18 14.01
C ARG A 25 5.62 9.22 15.53
N SER A 26 5.35 8.09 16.16
CA SER A 26 5.33 7.98 17.63
C SER A 26 6.70 8.27 18.27
N ASP A 27 7.78 8.03 17.53
CA ASP A 27 9.13 8.52 17.84
C ASP A 27 9.39 9.81 17.05
N ALA A 28 9.66 10.91 17.74
CA ALA A 28 9.90 12.22 17.13
C ALA A 28 11.08 12.24 16.14
N HIS A 29 12.05 11.32 16.31
CA HIS A 29 13.26 11.24 15.47
C HIS A 29 13.25 10.07 14.49
N LEU A 30 12.08 9.45 14.25
CA LEU A 30 11.96 8.29 13.38
C LEU A 30 10.58 8.27 12.72
N THR A 31 10.53 8.39 11.42
CA THR A 31 9.32 8.13 10.65
C THR A 31 9.38 6.68 10.14
N ARG A 32 8.48 5.80 10.64
CA ARG A 32 8.39 4.39 10.23
C ARG A 32 7.36 4.22 9.12
N ILE A 33 7.68 3.39 8.15
CA ILE A 33 6.87 3.07 6.98
C ILE A 33 6.77 1.55 6.86
N GLY A 34 5.55 1.02 6.86
CA GLY A 34 5.30 -0.42 6.75
C GLY A 34 4.28 -0.77 5.66
N TYR A 35 3.62 0.22 5.07
CA TYR A 35 2.74 -0.01 3.92
C TYR A 35 3.44 0.39 2.61
N PRO A 36 3.28 -0.40 1.54
CA PRO A 36 3.78 -0.01 0.22
C PRO A 36 2.99 1.18 -0.34
N GLY A 37 3.55 1.87 -1.33
CA GLY A 37 2.95 3.07 -1.92
C GLY A 37 3.08 4.32 -1.06
N VAL A 38 3.55 4.24 0.19
CA VAL A 38 3.86 5.44 0.98
C VAL A 38 4.91 6.25 0.25
N THR A 39 4.60 7.53 0.03
CA THR A 39 5.43 8.41 -0.78
C THR A 39 5.86 9.64 0.00
N LEU A 40 7.15 9.96 -0.05
CA LEU A 40 7.73 11.19 0.48
C LEU A 40 8.17 12.06 -0.70
N ARG A 41 7.73 13.32 -0.74
CA ARG A 41 8.23 14.33 -1.68
C ARG A 41 9.02 15.38 -0.95
N LEU A 42 10.24 15.62 -1.45
CA LEU A 42 11.13 16.67 -0.98
C LEU A 42 11.45 17.61 -2.16
N LEU A 43 11.46 18.91 -1.90
CA LEU A 43 12.01 19.91 -2.82
C LEU A 43 13.26 20.47 -2.16
N VAL A 44 14.42 20.23 -2.76
CA VAL A 44 15.72 20.57 -2.19
C VAL A 44 16.44 21.53 -3.13
N GLU A 45 16.88 22.68 -2.59
CA GLU A 45 17.81 23.55 -3.29
C GLU A 45 19.24 23.17 -2.91
N GLY A 46 20.05 22.74 -3.87
CA GLY A 46 21.43 22.27 -3.68
C GLY A 46 21.75 21.08 -4.58
N ARG A 47 22.97 20.55 -4.49
CA ARG A 47 23.50 19.50 -5.37
C ARG A 47 23.35 18.09 -4.84
N SER A 48 23.06 17.93 -3.56
CA SER A 48 23.07 16.61 -2.94
C SER A 48 22.00 16.45 -1.89
N LEU A 49 21.44 15.26 -1.79
CA LEU A 49 20.56 14.84 -0.71
C LEU A 49 20.91 13.40 -0.34
N ARG A 50 21.02 13.13 0.96
CA ARG A 50 21.16 11.77 1.48
C ARG A 50 20.17 11.53 2.62
N MET A 51 19.77 10.28 2.78
CA MET A 51 18.86 9.82 3.82
C MET A 51 19.59 8.88 4.78
N ARG A 52 19.47 9.10 6.08
CA ARG A 52 19.82 8.11 7.09
C ARG A 52 18.58 7.29 7.40
N ALA A 53 18.64 6.00 7.10
CA ALA A 53 17.50 5.11 7.21
C ALA A 53 17.84 3.84 7.96
N THR A 54 16.83 3.21 8.55
CA THR A 54 16.87 1.87 9.13
C THR A 54 16.00 0.94 8.32
N CYS A 55 16.36 -0.31 8.23
CA CYS A 55 15.56 -1.36 7.61
C CYS A 55 15.59 -2.60 8.49
N THR A 56 14.41 -3.20 8.73
CA THR A 56 14.35 -4.42 9.56
C THR A 56 14.82 -5.66 8.81
N HIS A 57 14.55 -5.77 7.49
CA HIS A 57 14.91 -6.94 6.66
C HIS A 57 15.26 -6.53 5.21
N ASN A 58 14.28 -6.45 4.32
CA ASN A 58 14.44 -6.24 2.87
C ASN A 58 13.63 -5.03 2.40
N CYS A 59 13.97 -3.83 2.85
CA CYS A 59 13.26 -2.62 2.42
C CYS A 59 13.71 -2.19 1.02
N ARG A 60 12.75 -1.87 0.17
CA ARG A 60 12.97 -1.35 -1.17
C ARG A 60 12.24 -0.04 -1.37
N LEU A 61 12.90 0.90 -2.03
CA LEU A 61 12.36 2.20 -2.39
C LEU A 61 12.53 2.45 -3.88
N ALA A 62 11.51 3.05 -4.50
CA ALA A 62 11.71 3.77 -5.76
C ALA A 62 12.13 5.20 -5.45
N VAL A 63 13.08 5.71 -6.21
CA VAL A 63 13.55 7.10 -6.15
C VAL A 63 13.43 7.72 -7.54
N THR A 64 12.79 8.87 -7.61
CA THR A 64 12.69 9.68 -8.82
C THR A 64 13.19 11.09 -8.51
N VAL A 65 14.07 11.61 -9.37
CA VAL A 65 14.60 12.98 -9.28
C VAL A 65 14.12 13.75 -10.49
N ASP A 66 13.52 14.92 -10.26
CA ASP A 66 13.03 15.86 -11.29
C ASP A 66 12.13 15.23 -12.36
N GLY A 67 11.32 14.24 -11.96
CA GLY A 67 10.47 13.50 -12.88
C GLY A 67 11.22 12.63 -13.89
N GLY A 68 12.52 12.42 -13.70
CA GLY A 68 13.35 11.58 -14.55
C GLY A 68 13.11 10.08 -14.37
N ALA A 69 14.06 9.27 -14.80
CA ALA A 69 13.98 7.82 -14.71
C ALA A 69 13.90 7.37 -13.24
N ARG A 70 12.96 6.47 -12.95
CA ARG A 70 12.83 5.81 -11.67
C ARG A 70 14.03 4.88 -11.44
N THR A 71 14.68 5.01 -10.30
CA THR A 71 15.72 4.10 -9.82
C THR A 71 15.22 3.35 -8.58
N GLU A 72 15.80 2.20 -8.30
CA GLU A 72 15.45 1.42 -7.12
C GLU A 72 16.63 1.38 -6.14
N LEU A 73 16.32 1.61 -4.87
CA LEU A 73 17.23 1.41 -3.75
C LEU A 73 16.80 0.19 -2.96
N ARG A 74 17.75 -0.71 -2.70
CA ARG A 74 17.65 -1.80 -1.72
C ARG A 74 18.45 -1.40 -0.49
N LEU A 75 17.77 -1.29 0.64
CA LEU A 75 18.41 -0.91 1.88
C LEU A 75 18.96 -2.17 2.59
N PRO A 76 20.20 -2.13 3.09
CA PRO A 76 20.71 -3.20 3.94
C PRO A 76 19.92 -3.24 5.25
N GLN A 77 19.87 -4.43 5.87
CA GLN A 77 19.34 -4.55 7.22
C GLN A 77 20.17 -3.69 8.21
N GLY A 78 19.50 -3.07 9.15
CA GLY A 78 20.10 -2.15 10.10
C GLY A 78 20.05 -0.70 9.62
N GLU A 79 20.98 0.11 10.10
CA GLU A 79 21.03 1.54 9.81
C GLU A 79 22.10 1.86 8.77
N SER A 80 21.74 2.71 7.79
CA SER A 80 22.64 3.07 6.69
C SER A 80 22.36 4.45 6.13
N TRP A 81 23.35 5.02 5.43
CA TRP A 81 23.18 6.21 4.62
C TRP A 81 22.89 5.85 3.17
N GLN A 82 21.87 6.50 2.59
CA GLN A 82 21.46 6.31 1.21
C GLN A 82 21.59 7.63 0.44
N PRO A 83 22.39 7.70 -0.61
CA PRO A 83 22.41 8.85 -1.51
C PRO A 83 21.10 8.88 -2.31
N LEU A 84 20.46 10.05 -2.39
CA LEU A 84 19.21 10.25 -3.10
C LEU A 84 19.33 11.22 -4.29
N LEU A 85 20.19 12.23 -4.14
CA LEU A 85 20.46 13.24 -5.16
C LEU A 85 21.95 13.45 -5.28
N SER A 86 22.45 13.48 -6.53
CA SER A 86 23.79 13.95 -6.90
C SER A 86 23.66 14.70 -8.21
N ALA A 87 23.55 16.03 -8.14
CA ALA A 87 23.35 16.91 -9.29
C ALA A 87 24.64 17.64 -9.69
N ALA A 88 24.79 17.93 -10.97
CA ALA A 88 25.94 18.67 -11.50
C ALA A 88 25.88 20.16 -11.18
N THR A 89 24.66 20.71 -11.03
CA THR A 89 24.40 22.14 -10.81
C THR A 89 23.64 22.37 -9.52
N ASP A 90 23.78 23.54 -8.93
CA ASP A 90 22.91 24.00 -7.88
C ASP A 90 21.55 24.39 -8.46
N GLY A 91 20.49 24.13 -7.70
CA GLY A 91 19.13 24.48 -8.09
C GLY A 91 18.10 23.75 -7.26
N PRO A 92 16.80 24.02 -7.47
CA PRO A 92 15.74 23.26 -6.87
C PRO A 92 15.59 21.91 -7.59
N HIS A 93 15.66 20.83 -6.82
CA HIS A 93 15.46 19.45 -7.28
C HIS A 93 14.30 18.80 -6.52
N ALA A 94 13.36 18.22 -7.27
CA ALA A 94 12.27 17.44 -6.71
C ALA A 94 12.70 15.98 -6.53
N VAL A 95 12.68 15.47 -5.32
CA VAL A 95 13.00 14.08 -5.01
C VAL A 95 11.75 13.38 -4.48
N GLU A 96 11.32 12.32 -5.15
CA GLU A 96 10.22 11.48 -4.72
C GLU A 96 10.73 10.09 -4.33
N LEU A 97 10.32 9.64 -3.14
CA LEU A 97 10.63 8.33 -2.59
C LEU A 97 9.34 7.56 -2.41
N VAL A 98 9.24 6.35 -2.96
CA VAL A 98 8.06 5.48 -2.80
C VAL A 98 8.47 4.15 -2.18
N ALA A 99 7.84 3.77 -1.06
CA ALA A 99 8.03 2.46 -0.46
C ALA A 99 7.43 1.36 -1.36
N LEU A 100 8.19 0.32 -1.65
CA LEU A 100 7.80 -0.75 -2.56
C LEU A 100 7.31 -2.01 -1.85
N THR A 101 7.81 -2.26 -0.63
CA THR A 101 7.65 -3.50 0.12
C THR A 101 6.67 -3.38 1.28
N GLU A 102 6.11 -4.51 1.68
CA GLU A 102 5.22 -4.65 2.82
C GLU A 102 5.97 -4.79 4.14
N ALA A 103 5.28 -4.58 5.27
CA ALA A 103 5.87 -4.64 6.61
C ALA A 103 6.53 -5.99 6.93
N TRP A 104 5.96 -7.12 6.50
CA TRP A 104 6.55 -8.44 6.72
C TRP A 104 7.82 -8.66 5.90
N GLN A 105 8.00 -7.93 4.79
CA GLN A 105 9.23 -7.93 4.00
C GLN A 105 10.28 -7.01 4.62
N GLY A 106 9.86 -5.91 5.23
CA GLY A 106 10.73 -5.00 5.96
C GLY A 106 10.06 -3.67 6.29
N ILE A 107 10.26 -3.21 7.51
CA ILE A 107 9.83 -1.89 7.96
C ILE A 107 10.97 -0.90 7.74
N LEU A 108 10.69 0.12 6.93
CA LEU A 108 11.61 1.24 6.70
C LEU A 108 11.44 2.28 7.82
N GLY A 109 12.56 2.71 8.39
CA GLY A 109 12.61 3.87 9.27
C GLY A 109 13.45 4.99 8.65
N VAL A 110 12.92 6.20 8.58
CA VAL A 110 13.67 7.39 8.17
C VAL A 110 14.05 8.18 9.40
N ARG A 111 15.35 8.35 9.64
CA ARG A 111 15.85 9.10 10.79
C ARG A 111 16.10 10.56 10.48
N LYS A 112 16.65 10.87 9.33
CA LYS A 112 16.90 12.24 8.86
C LYS A 112 17.31 12.28 7.41
N PHE A 113 17.20 13.47 6.84
CA PHE A 113 17.87 13.80 5.58
C PHE A 113 18.97 14.82 5.83
N GLU A 114 19.94 14.87 4.93
CA GLU A 114 20.99 15.88 4.92
C GLU A 114 21.22 16.38 3.49
N THR A 115 21.31 17.70 3.36
CA THR A 115 21.67 18.39 2.12
C THR A 115 22.86 19.32 2.38
N PRO A 116 24.09 18.84 2.21
CA PRO A 116 25.29 19.66 2.41
C PRO A 116 25.30 20.89 1.48
N GLY A 117 25.39 22.07 2.06
CA GLY A 117 25.38 23.34 1.33
C GLY A 117 24.05 23.74 0.71
N GLY A 118 23.00 22.94 0.90
CA GLY A 118 21.65 23.18 0.39
C GLY A 118 20.63 23.46 1.48
N ARG A 119 19.35 23.53 1.09
CA ARG A 119 18.21 23.71 2.02
C ARG A 119 16.97 22.98 1.50
N LEU A 120 16.07 22.59 2.43
CA LEU A 120 14.76 22.08 2.10
C LEU A 120 13.80 23.25 1.79
N LEU A 121 13.10 23.13 0.68
CA LEU A 121 12.00 24.02 0.28
C LEU A 121 10.65 23.31 0.55
N PRO A 122 9.53 24.06 0.66
CA PRO A 122 8.20 23.44 0.74
C PRO A 122 7.92 22.61 -0.51
N ALA A 123 7.62 21.32 -0.34
CA ALA A 123 7.22 20.47 -1.46
C ALA A 123 5.83 20.88 -1.98
N PRO A 124 5.55 20.69 -3.29
CA PRO A 124 4.23 20.92 -3.85
C PRO A 124 3.15 20.08 -3.12
N PRO A 125 1.95 20.63 -2.91
CA PRO A 125 0.88 19.91 -2.24
C PRO A 125 0.41 18.71 -3.07
N TRP A 126 -0.15 17.71 -2.38
CA TRP A 126 -0.79 16.57 -3.01
C TRP A 126 -2.12 16.98 -3.68
N PRO A 127 -2.59 16.24 -4.71
CA PRO A 127 -3.93 16.42 -5.25
C PRO A 127 -5.02 16.35 -4.17
N ALA A 128 -6.14 17.04 -4.40
CA ALA A 128 -7.25 17.06 -3.43
C ALA A 128 -8.02 15.73 -3.36
N ARG A 129 -8.16 15.02 -4.49
CA ARG A 129 -8.82 13.71 -4.58
C ARG A 129 -8.08 12.67 -3.77
N ARG A 130 -8.81 11.80 -3.06
CA ARG A 130 -8.21 10.82 -2.12
C ARG A 130 -8.86 9.45 -2.27
N LEU A 131 -8.04 8.44 -2.46
CA LEU A 131 -8.44 7.04 -2.57
C LEU A 131 -7.83 6.23 -1.43
N LEU A 132 -8.61 5.31 -0.88
CA LEU A 132 -8.14 4.32 0.08
C LEU A 132 -8.38 2.92 -0.49
N PHE A 133 -7.34 2.11 -0.56
CA PHE A 133 -7.40 0.71 -0.96
C PHE A 133 -7.10 -0.17 0.24
N ILE A 134 -8.03 -1.05 0.57
CA ILE A 134 -7.89 -2.04 1.65
C ILE A 134 -7.87 -3.42 1.01
N GLY A 135 -6.83 -4.20 1.30
CA GLY A 135 -6.69 -5.51 0.66
C GLY A 135 -5.55 -6.37 1.18
N ASP A 136 -5.16 -7.30 0.37
CA ASP A 136 -4.12 -8.29 0.61
C ASP A 136 -2.87 -8.06 -0.26
N SER A 137 -2.12 -9.11 -0.56
CA SER A 137 -0.91 -9.09 -1.39
C SER A 137 -1.11 -8.47 -2.77
N VAL A 138 -2.28 -8.66 -3.39
CA VAL A 138 -2.59 -8.06 -4.71
C VAL A 138 -2.65 -6.55 -4.58
N THR A 139 -3.31 -6.03 -3.55
CA THR A 139 -3.38 -4.59 -3.30
C THR A 139 -2.00 -4.01 -2.97
N CYS A 140 -1.17 -4.76 -2.26
CA CYS A 140 0.21 -4.38 -1.94
C CYS A 140 1.14 -4.39 -3.16
N GLY A 141 0.79 -5.02 -4.26
CA GLY A 141 1.65 -5.16 -5.43
C GLY A 141 2.71 -6.24 -5.26
N GLU A 142 2.40 -7.32 -4.53
CA GLU A 142 3.30 -8.46 -4.40
C GLU A 142 3.52 -9.09 -5.79
N ALA A 143 4.77 -9.44 -6.05
CA ALA A 143 5.17 -10.21 -7.21
C ALA A 143 4.98 -9.54 -8.59
N ILE A 144 4.74 -8.27 -8.67
CA ILE A 144 4.58 -7.52 -9.94
C ILE A 144 5.77 -7.70 -10.89
N ASP A 145 7.00 -7.68 -10.38
CA ASP A 145 8.24 -7.72 -11.14
C ASP A 145 8.95 -9.08 -11.06
N ARG A 146 8.19 -10.15 -10.98
CA ARG A 146 8.78 -11.44 -10.69
C ARG A 146 9.68 -12.01 -11.77
N GLY A 147 9.51 -11.70 -12.99
CA GLY A 147 10.22 -12.34 -14.08
C GLY A 147 9.84 -13.84 -14.27
N SER A 148 10.26 -14.40 -15.39
CA SER A 148 9.93 -15.79 -15.80
C SER A 148 10.68 -16.88 -15.03
N ASP A 149 11.71 -16.54 -14.28
CA ASP A 149 12.60 -17.48 -13.58
C ASP A 149 12.13 -17.83 -12.15
N CYS A 150 11.02 -17.28 -11.70
CA CYS A 150 10.46 -17.47 -10.37
C CYS A 150 11.47 -17.13 -9.23
N ALA A 151 12.37 -16.18 -9.45
CA ALA A 151 13.43 -15.80 -8.53
C ALA A 151 12.92 -15.40 -7.12
N ILE A 152 11.64 -15.06 -7.01
CA ILE A 152 10.99 -14.69 -5.75
C ILE A 152 11.05 -15.78 -4.67
N LYS A 153 11.18 -17.04 -5.03
CA LYS A 153 11.37 -18.09 -4.03
C LYS A 153 12.67 -17.90 -3.26
N ARG A 154 13.63 -17.18 -3.83
CA ARG A 154 14.94 -16.85 -3.23
C ARG A 154 15.00 -15.46 -2.63
N ASP A 155 14.19 -14.53 -3.16
CA ASP A 155 14.07 -13.14 -2.67
C ASP A 155 12.58 -12.72 -2.70
N PRO A 156 11.81 -13.01 -1.63
CA PRO A 156 10.38 -12.68 -1.59
C PRO A 156 10.07 -11.20 -1.76
N ALA A 157 10.99 -10.32 -1.36
CA ALA A 157 10.82 -8.88 -1.56
C ALA A 157 11.19 -8.43 -2.98
N GLY A 158 11.95 -9.23 -3.72
CA GLY A 158 12.50 -8.85 -5.02
C GLY A 158 11.48 -8.59 -6.10
N GLY A 159 10.30 -9.19 -6.01
CA GLY A 159 9.22 -8.99 -6.97
C GLY A 159 8.11 -8.04 -6.52
N ALA A 160 8.16 -7.51 -5.29
CA ALA A 160 7.13 -6.60 -4.78
C ALA A 160 7.34 -5.19 -5.31
N ASP A 161 6.28 -4.54 -5.77
CA ASP A 161 6.33 -3.13 -6.20
C ASP A 161 4.97 -2.46 -5.98
N GLY A 162 4.76 -1.93 -4.77
CA GLY A 162 3.53 -1.22 -4.42
C GLY A 162 3.28 0.02 -5.27
N ASP A 163 4.33 0.69 -5.76
CA ASP A 163 4.21 1.86 -6.62
C ASP A 163 3.55 1.53 -7.98
N ARG A 164 3.71 0.32 -8.45
CA ARG A 164 3.12 -0.18 -9.71
C ARG A 164 1.82 -0.97 -9.50
N SER A 165 1.31 -1.07 -8.26
CA SER A 165 0.03 -1.69 -7.96
C SER A 165 -1.13 -0.99 -8.67
N TYR A 166 -2.23 -1.69 -8.86
CA TYR A 166 -3.43 -1.13 -9.50
C TYR A 166 -3.93 0.13 -8.79
N GLY A 167 -3.85 0.16 -7.46
CA GLY A 167 -4.29 1.31 -6.66
C GLY A 167 -3.45 2.57 -6.92
N MET A 168 -2.12 2.45 -6.94
CA MET A 168 -1.23 3.56 -7.23
C MET A 168 -1.32 4.03 -8.68
N ARG A 169 -1.47 3.09 -9.63
CA ARG A 169 -1.70 3.42 -11.06
C ARG A 169 -2.98 4.18 -11.25
N LEU A 170 -4.08 3.72 -10.64
CA LEU A 170 -5.38 4.36 -10.70
C LEU A 170 -5.37 5.76 -10.08
N ALA A 171 -4.71 5.92 -8.93
CA ALA A 171 -4.58 7.23 -8.29
C ALA A 171 -3.85 8.23 -9.20
N ARG A 172 -2.76 7.82 -9.86
CA ARG A 172 -2.07 8.67 -10.84
C ARG A 172 -2.97 9.05 -12.03
N ALA A 173 -3.70 8.08 -12.60
CA ALA A 173 -4.62 8.33 -13.72
C ALA A 173 -5.75 9.31 -13.35
N LEU A 174 -6.18 9.31 -12.09
CA LEU A 174 -7.24 10.17 -11.58
C LEU A 174 -6.74 11.49 -10.96
N SER A 175 -5.42 11.74 -10.98
CA SER A 175 -4.79 12.86 -10.26
C SER A 175 -5.25 12.89 -8.79
N ALA A 176 -5.13 11.75 -8.12
CA ALA A 176 -5.56 11.54 -6.74
C ALA A 176 -4.39 11.08 -5.86
N GLN A 177 -4.55 11.25 -4.55
CA GLN A 177 -3.75 10.56 -3.56
C GLN A 177 -4.22 9.11 -3.40
N ALA A 178 -3.33 8.22 -2.98
CA ALA A 178 -3.68 6.86 -2.58
C ALA A 178 -3.10 6.50 -1.21
N GLN A 179 -3.87 5.74 -0.44
CA GLN A 179 -3.35 4.94 0.66
C GLN A 179 -3.60 3.46 0.35
N LEU A 180 -2.54 2.65 0.38
CA LEU A 180 -2.65 1.20 0.34
C LEU A 180 -2.59 0.70 1.78
N VAL A 181 -3.68 0.14 2.28
CA VAL A 181 -3.78 -0.49 3.59
C VAL A 181 -3.96 -1.97 3.38
N CYS A 182 -2.87 -2.67 3.22
CA CYS A 182 -2.83 -4.04 2.76
C CYS A 182 -1.79 -4.87 3.50
N TYR A 183 -1.99 -6.18 3.50
CA TYR A 183 -1.04 -7.13 4.07
C TYR A 183 -1.16 -8.49 3.37
N GLY A 184 -0.06 -8.98 2.83
CA GLY A 184 0.01 -10.25 2.09
C GLY A 184 -0.44 -11.44 2.93
N GLY A 185 -1.25 -12.31 2.32
CA GLY A 185 -1.75 -13.51 2.96
C GLY A 185 -2.86 -13.30 4.01
N ARG A 186 -3.28 -12.05 4.27
CA ARG A 186 -4.33 -11.76 5.26
C ARG A 186 -5.70 -11.63 4.60
N GLY A 187 -6.73 -12.09 5.28
CA GLY A 187 -8.11 -11.95 4.84
C GLY A 187 -8.94 -11.04 5.73
N LEU A 188 -10.24 -11.25 5.69
CA LEU A 188 -11.20 -10.56 6.56
C LEU A 188 -11.27 -11.20 7.95
N ILE A 189 -11.43 -12.53 8.01
CA ILE A 189 -11.60 -13.28 9.26
C ILE A 189 -10.51 -14.31 9.52
N ARG A 190 -9.76 -14.70 8.49
CA ARG A 190 -8.66 -15.65 8.57
C ARG A 190 -7.60 -15.39 7.51
N ASP A 191 -6.38 -15.83 7.77
CA ASP A 191 -5.30 -15.77 6.78
C ASP A 191 -5.39 -16.94 5.77
N TRP A 192 -4.48 -16.94 4.78
CA TRP A 192 -4.44 -17.98 3.74
C TRP A 192 -4.20 -19.42 4.26
N ARG A 193 -3.73 -19.56 5.52
CA ARG A 193 -3.59 -20.85 6.24
C ARG A 193 -4.77 -21.17 7.14
N GLY A 194 -5.80 -20.32 7.17
CA GLY A 194 -6.97 -20.48 8.03
C GLY A 194 -6.79 -19.97 9.46
N ARG A 195 -5.67 -19.30 9.79
CA ARG A 195 -5.41 -18.78 11.15
C ARG A 195 -6.25 -17.53 11.40
N ARG A 196 -6.79 -17.45 12.60
CA ARG A 196 -7.62 -16.33 13.09
C ARG A 196 -6.95 -15.52 14.20
N ASP A 197 -5.86 -16.04 14.75
CA ASP A 197 -5.05 -15.48 15.83
C ASP A 197 -3.96 -14.53 15.35
N VAL A 198 -4.04 -14.12 14.10
CA VAL A 198 -3.12 -13.17 13.44
C VAL A 198 -3.88 -11.90 13.04
N PRO A 199 -3.22 -10.75 12.92
CA PRO A 199 -3.88 -9.53 12.45
C PRO A 199 -4.44 -9.72 11.04
N ASN A 200 -5.76 -9.76 10.90
CA ASN A 200 -6.50 -9.70 9.64
C ASN A 200 -6.97 -8.25 9.37
N ALA A 201 -7.69 -8.00 8.28
CA ALA A 201 -8.01 -6.64 7.84
C ALA A 201 -8.63 -5.75 8.91
N PRO A 202 -9.58 -6.20 9.74
CA PRO A 202 -10.15 -5.36 10.78
C PRO A 202 -9.14 -4.89 11.84
N GLN A 203 -8.09 -5.72 12.11
CA GLN A 203 -7.07 -5.39 13.10
C GLN A 203 -6.00 -4.47 12.52
N PHE A 204 -5.48 -4.74 11.31
CA PHE A 204 -4.44 -3.88 10.74
C PHE A 204 -4.98 -2.57 10.15
N PHE A 205 -6.29 -2.47 9.88
CA PHE A 205 -6.91 -1.25 9.37
C PHE A 205 -6.69 -0.02 10.26
N ASP A 206 -6.64 -0.20 11.57
CA ASP A 206 -6.44 0.89 12.53
C ASP A 206 -4.95 1.19 12.84
N LEU A 207 -4.00 0.56 12.14
CA LEU A 207 -2.57 0.71 12.40
C LEU A 207 -1.90 1.64 11.37
N ALA A 208 -0.93 2.42 11.83
CA ALA A 208 -0.03 3.20 10.98
C ALA A 208 1.06 2.32 10.35
N VAL A 209 1.51 1.30 11.08
CA VAL A 209 2.45 0.26 10.64
C VAL A 209 1.98 -1.07 11.23
N VAL A 210 1.92 -2.11 10.41
CA VAL A 210 1.64 -3.47 10.88
C VAL A 210 2.98 -4.10 11.31
N ASP A 211 3.09 -4.47 12.57
CA ASP A 211 4.23 -5.23 13.08
C ASP A 211 3.77 -6.67 13.38
N GLU A 212 4.52 -7.66 12.91
CA GLU A 212 4.22 -9.08 13.20
C GLU A 212 4.54 -9.46 14.65
N LEU A 213 5.29 -8.62 15.34
CA LEU A 213 5.68 -8.83 16.75
C LEU A 213 4.98 -7.80 17.65
N PRO A 214 3.66 -7.88 17.82
CA PRO A 214 2.89 -6.89 18.60
C PRO A 214 3.31 -6.78 20.07
N ARG A 215 4.11 -7.74 20.56
CA ARG A 215 4.67 -7.71 21.92
C ARG A 215 5.87 -6.76 22.06
N LEU A 216 6.57 -6.46 20.98
CA LEU A 216 7.76 -5.60 20.97
C LEU A 216 7.43 -4.17 20.56
N HIS A 217 6.49 -4.01 19.65
CA HIS A 217 6.00 -2.72 19.17
C HIS A 217 4.49 -2.84 18.95
N PRO A 218 3.65 -2.53 19.95
CA PRO A 218 2.22 -2.34 19.68
C PRO A 218 2.15 -1.27 18.61
N GLY A 219 1.75 -1.65 17.38
CA GLY A 219 1.76 -0.76 16.22
C GLY A 219 1.04 0.54 16.56
N ALA A 220 1.65 1.67 16.21
CA ALA A 220 1.02 2.96 16.42
C ALA A 220 -0.33 2.99 15.71
N ARG A 221 -1.36 3.50 16.40
CA ARG A 221 -2.67 3.66 15.79
C ARG A 221 -2.60 4.77 14.74
N TRP A 222 -3.31 4.55 13.64
CA TRP A 222 -3.49 5.55 12.62
C TRP A 222 -4.58 6.55 13.01
N ASP A 223 -4.28 7.86 12.85
CA ASP A 223 -5.31 8.89 12.96
C ASP A 223 -6.06 9.02 11.63
N HIS A 224 -7.24 8.43 11.58
CA HIS A 224 -8.10 8.47 10.41
C HIS A 224 -8.64 9.88 10.09
N ALA A 225 -8.64 10.81 11.04
CA ALA A 225 -9.12 12.18 10.81
C ALA A 225 -8.20 12.94 9.84
N GLY A 226 -6.91 12.63 9.83
CA GLY A 226 -5.92 13.26 8.96
C GLY A 226 -6.06 12.91 7.47
N TYR A 227 -6.84 11.85 7.13
CA TYR A 227 -7.04 11.44 5.74
C TYR A 227 -8.47 10.97 5.51
N GLN A 228 -9.26 11.78 4.83
CA GLN A 228 -10.66 11.48 4.51
C GLN A 228 -10.76 11.12 3.02
N PRO A 229 -10.90 9.84 2.66
CA PRO A 229 -11.00 9.40 1.27
C PRO A 229 -12.35 9.75 0.65
N ASP A 230 -12.36 10.07 -0.63
CA ASP A 230 -13.59 10.18 -1.44
C ASP A 230 -14.15 8.79 -1.76
N VAL A 231 -13.25 7.83 -2.01
CA VAL A 231 -13.62 6.43 -2.29
C VAL A 231 -12.72 5.48 -1.51
N VAL A 232 -13.35 4.46 -0.91
CA VAL A 232 -12.70 3.31 -0.31
C VAL A 232 -12.96 2.08 -1.18
N VAL A 233 -11.93 1.42 -1.64
CA VAL A 233 -12.01 0.12 -2.34
C VAL A 233 -11.58 -0.97 -1.37
N ILE A 234 -12.42 -1.99 -1.19
CA ILE A 234 -12.14 -3.13 -0.33
C ILE A 234 -12.06 -4.39 -1.20
N SER A 235 -10.86 -4.93 -1.32
CA SER A 235 -10.55 -6.16 -2.06
C SER A 235 -10.06 -7.22 -1.07
N LEU A 236 -11.01 -7.90 -0.44
CA LEU A 236 -10.77 -8.91 0.59
C LEU A 236 -11.61 -10.16 0.34
N GLY A 237 -11.12 -11.28 0.83
CA GLY A 237 -11.75 -12.59 0.72
C GLY A 237 -10.88 -13.61 0.00
N THR A 238 -9.94 -13.20 -0.82
CA THR A 238 -9.03 -14.12 -1.53
C THR A 238 -8.42 -15.15 -0.58
N ASN A 239 -7.88 -14.69 0.54
CA ASN A 239 -7.24 -15.57 1.53
C ASN A 239 -8.24 -16.35 2.38
N ASP A 240 -9.41 -15.76 2.68
CA ASP A 240 -10.48 -16.45 3.38
C ASP A 240 -11.05 -17.63 2.57
N PHE A 241 -11.12 -17.48 1.25
CA PHE A 241 -11.63 -18.47 0.30
C PHE A 241 -10.54 -19.32 -0.34
N ASN A 242 -9.32 -19.35 0.20
CA ASN A 242 -8.22 -20.13 -0.36
C ASN A 242 -8.61 -21.61 -0.53
N LEU A 243 -8.46 -22.12 -1.75
CA LEU A 243 -8.80 -23.52 -2.12
C LEU A 243 -7.94 -24.56 -1.41
N ALA A 244 -6.77 -24.19 -0.91
CA ALA A 244 -5.94 -25.07 -0.06
C ALA A 244 -6.56 -25.35 1.32
N LEU A 245 -7.58 -24.57 1.73
CA LEU A 245 -8.31 -24.82 2.97
C LEU A 245 -9.44 -25.85 2.75
N PRO A 246 -9.80 -26.61 3.79
CA PRO A 246 -10.81 -27.68 3.67
C PRO A 246 -12.18 -27.18 3.22
N ALA A 247 -12.57 -25.96 3.62
CA ALA A 247 -13.84 -25.35 3.29
C ALA A 247 -13.74 -23.84 3.19
N PHE A 248 -14.65 -23.22 2.46
CA PHE A 248 -14.90 -21.79 2.53
C PHE A 248 -15.42 -21.39 3.93
N PRO A 249 -15.32 -20.10 4.28
CA PRO A 249 -15.92 -19.61 5.53
C PRO A 249 -17.43 -19.92 5.58
N ASP A 250 -17.96 -20.10 6.78
CA ASP A 250 -19.41 -20.06 6.96
C ASP A 250 -19.97 -18.73 6.44
N ARG A 251 -21.07 -18.81 5.69
CA ARG A 251 -21.65 -17.64 5.01
C ARG A 251 -22.11 -16.58 5.99
N GLU A 252 -22.81 -17.00 7.03
CA GLU A 252 -23.35 -16.06 8.03
C GLU A 252 -22.23 -15.39 8.82
N GLU A 253 -21.20 -16.15 9.21
CA GLU A 253 -20.05 -15.64 9.90
C GLU A 253 -19.29 -14.60 9.04
N PHE A 254 -18.97 -14.93 7.79
CA PHE A 254 -18.21 -14.05 6.91
C PHE A 254 -18.97 -12.76 6.58
N VAL A 255 -20.25 -12.89 6.20
CA VAL A 255 -21.10 -11.74 5.87
C VAL A 255 -21.28 -10.83 7.08
N THR A 256 -21.50 -11.40 8.26
CA THR A 256 -21.65 -10.62 9.51
C THR A 256 -20.36 -9.86 9.83
N ALA A 257 -19.20 -10.50 9.70
CA ALA A 257 -17.90 -9.85 9.91
C ALA A 257 -17.64 -8.75 8.86
N TYR A 258 -18.01 -8.99 7.60
CA TYR A 258 -17.82 -7.99 6.54
C TYR A 258 -18.74 -6.77 6.76
N VAL A 259 -19.99 -6.97 7.11
CA VAL A 259 -20.93 -5.89 7.47
C VAL A 259 -20.38 -5.07 8.64
N ALA A 260 -19.88 -5.72 9.69
CA ALA A 260 -19.28 -5.05 10.84
C ALA A 260 -18.06 -4.21 10.42
N PHE A 261 -17.18 -4.75 9.56
CA PHE A 261 -16.00 -4.05 9.08
C PHE A 261 -16.37 -2.84 8.22
N VAL A 262 -17.29 -2.98 7.27
CA VAL A 262 -17.75 -1.84 6.43
C VAL A 262 -18.41 -0.77 7.29
N ARG A 263 -19.20 -1.13 8.31
CA ARG A 263 -19.78 -0.15 9.26
C ARG A 263 -18.69 0.59 10.04
N ALA A 264 -17.64 -0.08 10.46
CA ALA A 264 -16.49 0.56 11.11
C ALA A 264 -15.77 1.55 10.17
N ILE A 265 -15.60 1.20 8.90
CA ILE A 265 -15.05 2.10 7.87
C ILE A 265 -15.98 3.29 7.64
N ARG A 266 -17.29 3.06 7.51
CA ARG A 266 -18.30 4.12 7.35
C ARG A 266 -18.30 5.11 8.51
N ALA A 267 -18.14 4.63 9.73
CA ALA A 267 -18.06 5.50 10.92
C ALA A 267 -16.85 6.44 10.89
N ARG A 268 -15.73 6.01 10.29
CA ARG A 268 -14.51 6.85 10.13
C ARG A 268 -14.59 7.76 8.91
N PHE A 269 -15.28 7.34 7.87
CA PHE A 269 -15.37 8.03 6.58
C PHE A 269 -16.83 8.17 6.13
N PRO A 270 -17.63 8.99 6.83
CA PRO A 270 -19.07 9.10 6.56
C PRO A 270 -19.38 9.60 5.16
N GLY A 271 -18.47 10.38 4.56
CA GLY A 271 -18.59 10.94 3.21
C GLY A 271 -18.14 10.02 2.08
N ALA A 272 -17.37 8.93 2.33
CA ALA A 272 -16.77 8.12 1.29
C ALA A 272 -17.79 7.25 0.52
N ALA A 273 -17.61 7.07 -0.78
CA ALA A 273 -18.18 5.91 -1.47
C ALA A 273 -17.37 4.65 -1.14
N ILE A 274 -18.00 3.49 -1.07
CA ILE A 274 -17.33 2.22 -0.76
C ILE A 274 -17.58 1.24 -1.91
N VAL A 275 -16.51 0.69 -2.46
CA VAL A 275 -16.55 -0.32 -3.52
C VAL A 275 -16.01 -1.63 -2.95
N LEU A 276 -16.83 -2.67 -2.94
CA LEU A 276 -16.47 -4.04 -2.56
C LEU A 276 -16.13 -4.83 -3.82
N THR A 277 -15.05 -5.59 -3.80
CA THR A 277 -14.68 -6.47 -4.92
C THR A 277 -14.10 -7.78 -4.41
N GLU A 278 -14.37 -8.85 -5.15
CA GLU A 278 -13.88 -10.19 -4.84
C GLU A 278 -12.37 -10.36 -5.06
N GLY A 279 -11.72 -9.39 -5.66
CA GLY A 279 -10.31 -9.47 -5.99
C GLY A 279 -10.02 -10.15 -7.32
N ALA A 280 -8.77 -10.07 -7.76
CA ALA A 280 -8.37 -10.37 -9.12
C ALA A 280 -7.98 -11.83 -9.37
N ILE A 281 -7.55 -12.55 -8.33
CA ILE A 281 -6.98 -13.91 -8.48
C ILE A 281 -7.92 -15.04 -8.09
N VAL A 282 -9.12 -14.74 -7.60
CA VAL A 282 -10.12 -15.77 -7.34
C VAL A 282 -10.74 -16.28 -8.64
N SER A 283 -10.93 -17.58 -8.74
CA SER A 283 -11.43 -18.26 -9.96
C SER A 283 -12.48 -19.31 -9.62
N ASP A 284 -13.35 -19.62 -10.58
CA ASP A 284 -14.28 -20.74 -10.50
C ASP A 284 -13.75 -21.97 -11.23
N ASP A 285 -12.70 -21.79 -12.07
CA ASP A 285 -12.19 -22.83 -12.95
C ASP A 285 -11.21 -23.79 -12.27
N GLU A 286 -10.54 -23.35 -11.19
CA GLU A 286 -9.55 -24.16 -10.47
C GLU A 286 -10.20 -25.34 -9.71
N ASP A 287 -11.38 -25.12 -9.15
CA ASP A 287 -12.17 -26.18 -8.50
C ASP A 287 -13.66 -25.94 -8.78
N PRO A 288 -14.21 -26.54 -9.85
CA PRO A 288 -15.63 -26.37 -10.21
C PRO A 288 -16.63 -26.84 -9.16
N GLN A 289 -16.20 -27.69 -8.20
CA GLN A 289 -17.04 -28.11 -7.07
C GLN A 289 -17.06 -27.07 -5.94
N ARG A 290 -16.06 -26.19 -5.91
CA ARG A 290 -15.96 -25.07 -5.00
C ARG A 290 -15.70 -23.77 -5.77
N PRO A 291 -16.71 -23.23 -6.48
CA PRO A 291 -16.57 -22.05 -7.32
C PRO A 291 -16.27 -20.83 -6.44
N GLN A 292 -14.99 -20.51 -6.32
CA GLN A 292 -14.44 -19.53 -5.36
C GLN A 292 -14.96 -18.13 -5.62
N LYS A 293 -14.92 -17.70 -6.88
CA LYS A 293 -15.31 -16.36 -7.30
C LYS A 293 -16.81 -16.13 -7.15
N ALA A 294 -17.61 -17.10 -7.59
CA ALA A 294 -19.07 -17.05 -7.49
C ALA A 294 -19.53 -17.01 -6.02
N ALA A 295 -18.92 -17.87 -5.17
CA ALA A 295 -19.23 -17.91 -3.75
C ALA A 295 -18.88 -16.58 -3.04
N LEU A 296 -17.68 -16.04 -3.27
CA LEU A 296 -17.29 -14.78 -2.66
C LEU A 296 -18.16 -13.62 -3.16
N ARG A 297 -18.50 -13.58 -4.45
CA ARG A 297 -19.42 -12.58 -5.02
C ARG A 297 -20.80 -12.62 -4.37
N ASP A 298 -21.36 -13.80 -4.13
CA ASP A 298 -22.64 -13.96 -3.41
C ASP A 298 -22.55 -13.37 -2.00
N TYR A 299 -21.45 -13.64 -1.28
CA TYR A 299 -21.26 -13.12 0.08
C TYR A 299 -21.12 -11.60 0.09
N LEU A 300 -20.43 -11.01 -0.91
CA LEU A 300 -20.31 -9.57 -1.05
C LEU A 300 -21.65 -8.91 -1.41
N ALA A 301 -22.44 -9.53 -2.29
CA ALA A 301 -23.78 -9.07 -2.65
C ALA A 301 -24.71 -9.07 -1.41
N GLU A 302 -24.69 -10.15 -0.60
CA GLU A 302 -25.43 -10.21 0.64
C GLU A 302 -24.96 -9.17 1.67
N THR A 303 -23.64 -8.94 1.74
CA THR A 303 -23.06 -7.89 2.59
C THR A 303 -23.63 -6.53 2.22
N ALA A 304 -23.60 -6.17 0.93
CA ALA A 304 -24.15 -4.89 0.44
C ALA A 304 -25.67 -4.78 0.72
N ARG A 305 -26.40 -5.86 0.54
CA ARG A 305 -27.85 -5.91 0.84
C ARG A 305 -28.13 -5.65 2.34
N ARG A 306 -27.36 -6.26 3.25
CA ARG A 306 -27.51 -6.06 4.71
C ARG A 306 -27.08 -4.67 5.18
N LEU A 307 -26.12 -4.05 4.50
CA LEU A 307 -25.71 -2.68 4.80
C LEU A 307 -26.82 -1.68 4.46
N ALA A 308 -27.60 -1.93 3.40
CA ALA A 308 -28.64 -1.04 2.89
C ALA A 308 -28.16 0.42 2.71
N ASP A 309 -26.90 0.58 2.28
CA ASP A 309 -26.22 1.87 2.09
C ASP A 309 -26.06 2.13 0.59
N ALA A 310 -26.75 3.15 0.07
CA ALA A 310 -26.70 3.50 -1.36
C ALA A 310 -25.31 3.91 -1.88
N ARG A 311 -24.38 4.20 -0.97
CA ARG A 311 -22.97 4.53 -1.28
C ARG A 311 -22.03 3.32 -1.16
N VAL A 312 -22.57 2.12 -1.01
CA VAL A 312 -21.84 0.85 -1.08
C VAL A 312 -22.22 0.14 -2.37
N THR A 313 -21.24 -0.16 -3.20
CA THR A 313 -21.43 -0.89 -4.47
C THR A 313 -20.55 -2.13 -4.50
N VAL A 314 -20.98 -3.17 -5.19
CA VAL A 314 -20.20 -4.36 -5.48
C VAL A 314 -19.70 -4.27 -6.93
N PHE A 315 -18.42 -4.43 -7.12
CA PHE A 315 -17.76 -4.48 -8.43
C PHE A 315 -17.17 -5.88 -8.66
N SER A 316 -17.58 -6.51 -9.73
CA SER A 316 -17.01 -7.79 -10.14
C SER A 316 -15.78 -7.58 -11.02
N SER A 317 -14.60 -7.93 -10.51
CA SER A 317 -13.35 -7.79 -11.26
C SER A 317 -13.18 -8.90 -12.29
N THR A 318 -12.42 -8.63 -13.36
CA THR A 318 -11.90 -9.67 -14.24
C THR A 318 -10.98 -10.61 -13.45
N HIS A 319 -10.87 -11.89 -13.85
CA HIS A 319 -9.87 -12.79 -13.32
C HIS A 319 -8.51 -12.51 -13.98
N TYR A 320 -7.50 -12.28 -13.17
CA TYR A 320 -6.12 -12.05 -13.61
C TYR A 320 -5.23 -13.11 -12.94
N PRO A 321 -4.94 -14.23 -13.63
CA PRO A 321 -4.30 -15.41 -13.03
C PRO A 321 -2.85 -15.19 -12.61
N GLY A 322 -2.25 -14.06 -13.03
CA GLY A 322 -0.84 -13.82 -12.75
C GLY A 322 0.09 -14.63 -13.65
N ASP A 323 1.28 -14.86 -13.14
CA ASP A 323 2.25 -15.75 -13.76
C ASP A 323 2.24 -17.16 -13.15
N ALA A 324 2.94 -18.09 -13.78
CA ALA A 324 3.03 -19.48 -13.31
C ALA A 324 3.80 -19.66 -12.00
N CYS A 325 4.39 -18.59 -11.44
CA CYS A 325 5.27 -18.68 -10.28
C CYS A 325 4.52 -18.64 -8.96
N ASN A 326 3.49 -17.81 -8.82
CA ASN A 326 2.67 -17.74 -7.60
C ASN A 326 1.25 -17.18 -7.80
N ALA A 327 0.78 -17.09 -9.02
CA ALA A 327 -0.58 -16.66 -9.35
C ALA A 327 -0.90 -15.19 -8.91
N HIS A 328 0.10 -14.33 -8.71
CA HIS A 328 -0.14 -12.92 -8.48
C HIS A 328 -0.10 -12.12 -9.79
N PRO A 329 -0.95 -11.08 -9.96
CA PRO A 329 -1.02 -10.30 -11.18
C PRO A 329 0.31 -9.64 -11.55
N THR A 330 0.66 -9.72 -12.83
CA THR A 330 1.84 -9.03 -13.39
C THR A 330 1.64 -7.52 -13.44
N GLY A 331 2.70 -6.76 -13.71
CA GLY A 331 2.60 -5.30 -13.88
C GLY A 331 1.63 -4.87 -14.98
N GLU A 332 1.50 -5.65 -16.07
CA GLU A 332 0.52 -5.41 -17.14
C GLU A 332 -0.91 -5.70 -16.67
N GLN A 333 -1.10 -6.76 -15.91
CA GLN A 333 -2.39 -7.10 -15.31
C GLN A 333 -2.83 -6.06 -14.28
N HIS A 334 -1.92 -5.56 -13.43
CA HIS A 334 -2.21 -4.42 -12.55
C HIS A 334 -2.61 -3.15 -13.32
N ALA A 335 -2.01 -2.90 -14.49
CA ALA A 335 -2.43 -1.80 -15.35
C ALA A 335 -3.83 -2.02 -15.94
N ALA A 336 -4.18 -3.27 -16.28
CA ALA A 336 -5.52 -3.63 -16.74
C ALA A 336 -6.57 -3.49 -15.62
N MET A 337 -6.26 -3.97 -14.41
CA MET A 337 -7.10 -3.79 -13.22
C MET A 337 -7.39 -2.31 -12.94
N ALA A 338 -6.38 -1.45 -13.05
CA ALA A 338 -6.54 -0.01 -12.85
C ALA A 338 -7.50 0.58 -13.89
N ARG A 339 -7.37 0.21 -15.18
CA ARG A 339 -8.27 0.68 -16.24
C ARG A 339 -9.70 0.19 -16.06
N GLU A 340 -9.88 -1.05 -15.62
CA GLU A 340 -11.18 -1.64 -15.35
C GLU A 340 -11.91 -0.95 -14.20
N LEU A 341 -11.18 -0.62 -13.14
CA LEU A 341 -11.73 0.01 -11.94
C LEU A 341 -11.97 1.51 -12.11
N GLU A 342 -11.25 2.20 -13.02
CA GLU A 342 -11.36 3.66 -13.22
C GLU A 342 -12.79 4.16 -13.42
N PRO A 343 -13.61 3.62 -14.34
CA PRO A 343 -14.98 4.10 -14.55
C PRO A 343 -15.87 3.85 -13.32
N VAL A 344 -15.59 2.82 -12.53
CA VAL A 344 -16.32 2.53 -11.29
C VAL A 344 -16.03 3.62 -10.25
N ILE A 345 -14.76 3.96 -10.07
CA ILE A 345 -14.35 5.01 -9.12
C ILE A 345 -14.87 6.38 -9.54
N ARG A 346 -14.78 6.74 -10.83
CA ARG A 346 -15.32 8.01 -11.34
C ARG A 346 -16.81 8.14 -11.04
N ARG A 347 -17.58 7.09 -11.28
CA ARG A 347 -19.02 7.07 -10.99
C ARG A 347 -19.29 7.16 -9.49
N ALA A 348 -18.57 6.41 -8.67
CA ALA A 348 -18.75 6.38 -7.23
C ALA A 348 -18.43 7.73 -6.57
N ALA A 349 -17.42 8.44 -7.08
CA ALA A 349 -16.96 9.74 -6.58
C ALA A 349 -17.66 10.94 -7.23
N GLY A 350 -18.32 10.74 -8.36
CA GLY A 350 -18.87 11.85 -9.16
C GLY A 350 -17.79 12.66 -9.90
N TRP A 351 -16.69 12.01 -10.36
CA TRP A 351 -15.54 12.65 -11.03
C TRP A 351 -15.59 12.57 -12.55
#